data_3b079ffb0ad8b158857668d70a04663e
#
_entry.id   3b079ffb0ad8b158857668d70a04663e
#
_cell.length_a   1.000
_cell.length_b   1.000
_cell.length_c   1.000
_cell.angle_alpha   90.00
_cell.angle_beta   90.00
_cell.angle_gamma   90.00
#
_symmetry.space_group_name_H-M   'P 1'
#
loop_
_entity.id
_entity.type
_entity.pdbx_description
1 polymer ?
#
loop_
_entity_poly.entity_id
_entity_poly.type
_entity_poly.pdbx_seq_one_letter_code
_entity_poly.pdbx_strand_id
1 'polypeptide(L)'
;MNAGDEFQGTLFYSFYGGEKIAETLNELKFDAMTLGNHEFDGGDAELGEFLVNLTFPIISANVHSQDPNINKTVKKYTIFEEHDLALIGVTAEETASLSNSDPTTVFSNPVEVR
;
A
#
# COMPACT_ATOMS: atom_id res chain seq x y z
N MET A 1 13.15 2.39 2.02
CA MET A 1 11.75 2.00 2.34
C MET A 1 10.84 3.16 2.07
N ASN A 2 9.58 2.89 1.76
CA ASN A 2 8.57 3.90 1.45
C ASN A 2 7.39 3.75 2.43
N ALA A 3 6.89 4.84 2.98
CA ALA A 3 5.83 4.84 3.99
C ALA A 3 4.41 5.02 3.41
N GLY A 4 4.27 5.07 2.10
CA GLY A 4 2.99 5.28 1.43
C GLY A 4 2.64 6.75 1.19
N ASP A 5 1.38 7.02 0.92
CA ASP A 5 0.80 8.32 0.52
C ASP A 5 1.33 8.82 -0.83
N GLU A 6 1.50 7.90 -1.78
CA GLU A 6 1.99 8.21 -3.12
C GLU A 6 0.89 8.73 -4.07
N PHE A 7 -0.39 8.50 -3.73
CA PHE A 7 -1.54 8.89 -4.54
C PHE A 7 -2.04 10.29 -4.23
N GLN A 8 -1.13 11.21 -3.91
CA GLN A 8 -1.48 12.60 -3.73
C GLN A 8 -0.39 13.54 -4.26
N GLY A 9 -0.70 14.82 -4.27
CA GLY A 9 0.26 15.90 -4.49
C GLY A 9 0.06 16.61 -5.81
N THR A 10 1.03 16.51 -6.70
CA THR A 10 1.12 17.39 -7.86
C THR A 10 0.16 17.03 -9.00
N LEU A 11 0.00 17.95 -9.95
CA LEU A 11 -0.69 17.74 -11.24
C LEU A 11 -0.16 16.50 -11.99
N PHE A 12 1.06 16.06 -11.70
CA PHE A 12 1.65 14.88 -12.31
C PHE A 12 0.84 13.61 -11.96
N TYR A 13 0.52 13.40 -10.68
CA TYR A 13 -0.34 12.30 -10.28
C TYR A 13 -1.74 12.40 -10.93
N SER A 14 -2.36 13.57 -10.81
CA SER A 14 -3.72 13.80 -11.35
C SER A 14 -3.82 13.55 -12.86
N PHE A 15 -2.72 13.72 -13.60
CA PHE A 15 -2.69 13.54 -15.05
C PHE A 15 -2.31 12.13 -15.49
N TYR A 16 -1.27 11.54 -14.86
CA TYR A 16 -0.70 10.26 -15.29
C TYR A 16 -1.19 9.04 -14.50
N GLY A 17 -1.74 9.25 -13.31
CA GLY A 17 -2.26 8.17 -12.47
C GLY A 17 -1.22 7.22 -11.90
N GLY A 18 -1.71 6.11 -11.34
CA GLY A 18 -0.89 5.15 -10.60
C GLY A 18 0.17 4.42 -11.42
N GLU A 19 -0.06 4.22 -12.73
CA GLU A 19 0.92 3.52 -13.60
C GLU A 19 2.28 4.23 -13.62
N LYS A 20 2.29 5.54 -13.83
CA LYS A 20 3.54 6.31 -13.86
C LYS A 20 4.20 6.44 -12.51
N ILE A 21 3.42 6.44 -11.45
CA ILE A 21 3.94 6.38 -10.09
C ILE A 21 4.62 5.02 -9.86
N ALA A 22 4.00 3.92 -10.24
CA ALA A 22 4.59 2.59 -10.11
C ALA A 22 5.92 2.49 -10.87
N GLU A 23 5.98 2.97 -12.11
CA GLU A 23 7.24 3.03 -12.88
C GLU A 23 8.33 3.81 -12.11
N THR A 24 8.00 4.97 -11.59
CA THR A 24 8.94 5.83 -10.86
C THR A 24 9.43 5.15 -9.57
N LEU A 25 8.53 4.56 -8.80
CA LEU A 25 8.88 3.85 -7.56
C LEU A 25 9.77 2.63 -7.85
N ASN A 26 9.49 1.90 -8.93
CA ASN A 26 10.32 0.77 -9.37
C ASN A 26 11.75 1.22 -9.75
N GLU A 27 11.89 2.36 -10.42
CA GLU A 27 13.21 2.95 -10.75
C GLU A 27 13.98 3.38 -9.51
N LEU A 28 13.29 3.85 -8.47
CA LEU A 28 13.89 4.20 -7.18
C LEU A 28 14.35 3.00 -6.37
N LYS A 29 13.93 1.78 -6.74
CA LYS A 29 14.36 0.51 -6.13
C LYS A 29 14.20 0.46 -4.62
N PHE A 30 13.02 0.77 -4.11
CA PHE A 30 12.70 0.59 -2.71
C PHE A 30 12.80 -0.88 -2.30
N ASP A 31 13.23 -1.15 -1.07
CA ASP A 31 13.29 -2.51 -0.51
C ASP A 31 11.90 -3.00 -0.05
N ALA A 32 11.05 -2.09 0.38
CA ALA A 32 9.65 -2.36 0.75
C ALA A 32 8.85 -1.07 0.85
N MET A 33 7.51 -1.19 0.78
CA MET A 33 6.56 -0.09 0.96
C MET A 33 5.41 -0.54 1.87
N THR A 34 4.89 0.36 2.70
CA THR A 34 3.59 0.21 3.34
C THR A 34 2.55 1.10 2.66
N LEU A 35 1.29 1.05 3.11
CA LEU A 35 0.19 1.82 2.55
C LEU A 35 -0.17 2.98 3.48
N GLY A 36 -0.31 4.18 2.93
CA GLY A 36 -0.97 5.30 3.59
C GLY A 36 -2.47 5.35 3.26
N ASN A 37 -3.16 6.37 3.70
CA ASN A 37 -4.58 6.53 3.39
C ASN A 37 -4.84 6.98 1.95
N HIS A 38 -3.95 7.77 1.36
CA HIS A 38 -4.14 8.28 0.00
C HIS A 38 -4.06 7.19 -1.08
N GLU A 39 -3.40 6.05 -0.83
CA GLU A 39 -3.44 4.91 -1.75
C GLU A 39 -4.87 4.42 -2.03
N PHE A 40 -5.80 4.65 -1.10
CA PHE A 40 -7.21 4.26 -1.24
C PHE A 40 -8.12 5.35 -1.82
N ASP A 41 -7.61 6.51 -2.21
CA ASP A 41 -8.42 7.63 -2.72
C ASP A 41 -9.16 7.30 -4.02
N GLY A 42 -8.58 6.48 -4.88
CA GLY A 42 -9.20 5.94 -6.10
C GLY A 42 -9.99 4.65 -5.91
N GLY A 43 -10.07 4.14 -4.68
CA GLY A 43 -10.73 2.87 -4.35
C GLY A 43 -9.81 1.65 -4.46
N ASP A 44 -10.29 0.52 -3.95
CA ASP A 44 -9.53 -0.72 -3.85
C ASP A 44 -9.10 -1.27 -5.22
N ALA A 45 -9.95 -1.17 -6.25
CA ALA A 45 -9.62 -1.69 -7.57
C ALA A 45 -8.44 -0.95 -8.21
N GLU A 46 -8.41 0.38 -8.12
CA GLU A 46 -7.29 1.19 -8.63
C GLU A 46 -6.00 0.91 -7.85
N LEU A 47 -6.11 0.82 -6.53
CA LEU A 47 -4.98 0.43 -5.69
C LEU A 47 -4.46 -0.97 -6.07
N GLY A 48 -5.34 -1.95 -6.24
CA GLY A 48 -4.95 -3.30 -6.64
C GLY A 48 -4.17 -3.33 -7.95
N GLU A 49 -4.61 -2.59 -8.95
CA GLU A 49 -3.91 -2.45 -10.25
C GLU A 49 -2.54 -1.81 -10.09
N PHE A 50 -2.43 -0.78 -9.26
CA PHE A 50 -1.15 -0.16 -8.95
C PHE A 50 -0.17 -1.13 -8.27
N LEU A 51 -0.63 -1.84 -7.25
CA LEU A 51 0.22 -2.72 -6.44
C LEU A 51 0.82 -3.88 -7.24
N VAL A 52 0.09 -4.45 -8.20
CA VAL A 52 0.60 -5.56 -9.03
C VAL A 52 1.72 -5.13 -9.98
N ASN A 53 1.87 -3.84 -10.23
CA ASN A 53 2.93 -3.28 -11.07
C ASN A 53 4.21 -2.94 -10.28
N LEU A 54 4.18 -2.99 -8.96
CA LEU A 54 5.35 -2.76 -8.12
C LEU A 54 6.26 -3.99 -8.07
N THR A 55 7.57 -3.76 -8.04
CA THR A 55 8.59 -4.83 -8.10
C THR A 55 9.19 -5.17 -6.73
N PHE A 56 8.71 -4.55 -5.66
CA PHE A 56 9.18 -4.75 -4.28
C PHE A 56 8.02 -5.11 -3.35
N PRO A 57 8.30 -5.68 -2.17
CA PRO A 57 7.28 -6.09 -1.21
C PRO A 57 6.40 -4.94 -0.72
N ILE A 58 5.09 -5.19 -0.68
CA ILE A 58 4.10 -4.29 -0.09
C ILE A 58 3.59 -4.93 1.20
N ILE A 59 3.68 -4.20 2.29
CA ILE A 59 3.37 -4.72 3.62
C ILE A 59 2.36 -3.85 4.35
N SER A 60 1.28 -4.47 4.84
CA SER A 60 0.38 -3.88 5.82
C SER A 60 -0.36 -4.98 6.58
N ALA A 61 -0.07 -5.11 7.86
CA ALA A 61 -0.55 -6.21 8.68
C ALA A 61 -2.02 -6.07 9.07
N ASN A 62 -2.57 -4.86 9.03
CA ASN A 62 -3.91 -4.54 9.51
C ASN A 62 -4.91 -4.15 8.42
N VAL A 63 -4.55 -4.27 7.14
CA VAL A 63 -5.47 -4.04 6.01
C VAL A 63 -6.07 -5.38 5.57
N HIS A 64 -7.39 -5.42 5.48
CA HIS A 64 -8.16 -6.59 5.04
C HIS A 64 -9.14 -6.16 3.94
N SER A 65 -8.78 -6.37 2.68
CA SER A 65 -9.61 -6.04 1.51
C SER A 65 -10.20 -7.29 0.88
N GLN A 66 -11.32 -7.15 0.18
CA GLN A 66 -11.90 -8.20 -0.68
C GLN A 66 -11.34 -8.13 -2.11
N ASP A 67 -10.61 -7.09 -2.47
CA ASP A 67 -9.98 -6.99 -3.78
C ASP A 67 -8.90 -8.09 -3.96
N PRO A 68 -8.98 -8.89 -5.03
CA PRO A 68 -8.08 -10.02 -5.22
C PRO A 68 -6.62 -9.59 -5.47
N ASN A 69 -6.38 -8.43 -6.06
CA ASN A 69 -5.03 -7.92 -6.30
C ASN A 69 -4.39 -7.43 -5.00
N ILE A 70 -5.15 -6.72 -4.16
CA ILE A 70 -4.68 -6.31 -2.83
C ILE A 70 -4.35 -7.55 -2.00
N ASN A 71 -5.26 -8.51 -1.92
CA ASN A 71 -5.06 -9.75 -1.15
C ASN A 71 -3.85 -10.57 -1.63
N LYS A 72 -3.60 -10.58 -2.92
CA LYS A 72 -2.44 -11.28 -3.51
C LYS A 72 -1.12 -10.59 -3.20
N THR A 73 -1.11 -9.27 -3.18
CA THR A 73 0.10 -8.44 -3.19
C THR A 73 0.52 -8.02 -1.79
N VAL A 74 -0.42 -7.58 -0.96
CA VAL A 74 -0.12 -7.07 0.39
C VAL A 74 0.17 -8.21 1.34
N LYS A 75 1.29 -8.14 2.04
CA LYS A 75 1.72 -9.10 3.06
C LYS A 75 1.73 -8.43 4.44
N LYS A 76 1.66 -9.22 5.49
CA LYS A 76 1.73 -8.71 6.86
C LYS A 76 3.11 -8.20 7.22
N TYR A 77 4.13 -8.89 6.73
CA TYR A 77 5.54 -8.59 7.01
C TYR A 77 6.42 -9.09 5.88
N THR A 78 7.67 -8.63 5.87
CA THR A 78 8.75 -9.20 5.05
C THR A 78 10.01 -9.40 5.89
N ILE A 79 10.83 -10.36 5.51
CA ILE A 79 12.10 -10.67 6.19
C ILE A 79 13.24 -10.44 5.20
N PHE A 80 14.22 -9.68 5.64
CA PHE A 80 15.48 -9.48 4.94
C PHE A 80 16.56 -10.30 5.66
N GLU A 81 16.71 -11.57 5.26
CA GLU A 81 17.64 -12.52 5.90
C GLU A 81 19.08 -12.02 5.90
N GLU A 82 19.49 -11.34 4.83
CA GLU A 82 20.82 -10.76 4.69
C GLU A 82 21.18 -9.74 5.79
N HIS A 83 20.15 -9.17 6.42
CA HIS A 83 20.28 -8.13 7.45
C HIS A 83 19.74 -8.53 8.82
N ASP A 84 19.29 -9.78 8.98
CA ASP A 84 18.60 -10.26 10.19
C ASP A 84 17.44 -9.32 10.59
N LEU A 85 16.70 -8.79 9.60
CA LEU A 85 15.68 -7.76 9.78
C LEU A 85 14.30 -8.29 9.35
N ALA A 86 13.33 -8.18 10.25
CA ALA A 86 11.92 -8.33 9.92
C ALA A 86 11.25 -6.95 9.89
N LEU A 87 10.48 -6.68 8.84
CA LEU A 87 9.74 -5.44 8.66
C LEU A 87 8.25 -5.71 8.66
N ILE A 88 7.51 -5.02 9.53
CA ILE A 88 6.05 -5.06 9.62
C ILE A 88 5.51 -3.70 9.18
N GLY A 89 4.55 -3.68 8.28
CA GLY A 89 3.83 -2.48 7.89
C GLY A 89 2.48 -2.38 8.59
N VAL A 90 2.06 -1.17 8.89
CA VAL A 90 0.71 -0.87 9.38
C VAL A 90 0.17 0.39 8.69
N THR A 91 -1.14 0.42 8.49
CA THR A 91 -1.88 1.55 7.92
C THR A 91 -2.78 2.14 9.00
N ALA A 92 -2.99 3.44 9.00
CA ALA A 92 -3.82 4.12 9.99
C ALA A 92 -5.25 3.55 9.98
N GLU A 93 -5.82 3.29 11.16
CA GLU A 93 -7.20 2.77 11.30
C GLU A 93 -8.24 3.74 10.71
N GLU A 94 -7.97 5.04 10.81
CA GLU A 94 -8.82 6.11 10.30
C GLU A 94 -8.90 6.16 8.76
N THR A 95 -8.09 5.39 8.05
CA THR A 95 -8.06 5.34 6.58
C THR A 95 -9.45 5.12 5.99
N ALA A 96 -10.29 4.29 6.61
CA ALA A 96 -11.66 4.06 6.16
C ALA A 96 -12.52 5.34 6.09
N SER A 97 -12.23 6.33 6.95
CA SER A 97 -12.93 7.61 6.99
C SER A 97 -12.23 8.73 6.22
N LEU A 98 -10.96 8.56 5.90
CA LEU A 98 -10.12 9.56 5.24
C LEU A 98 -9.95 9.34 3.74
N SER A 99 -10.43 8.21 3.22
CA SER A 99 -10.25 7.81 1.82
C SER A 99 -11.54 7.23 1.22
N ASN A 100 -11.45 6.77 -0.02
CA ASN A 100 -12.54 6.10 -0.74
C ASN A 100 -12.35 4.58 -0.79
N SER A 101 -11.77 3.98 0.25
CA SER A 101 -11.68 2.52 0.33
C SER A 101 -13.05 1.85 0.20
N ASP A 102 -13.06 0.62 -0.33
CA ASP A 102 -14.31 -0.15 -0.40
C ASP A 102 -14.91 -0.30 1.00
N PRO A 103 -16.25 -0.17 1.17
CA PRO A 103 -16.90 -0.32 2.46
C PRO A 103 -16.67 -1.68 3.15
N THR A 104 -16.26 -2.70 2.40
CA THR A 104 -15.91 -4.03 2.94
C THR A 104 -14.45 -4.12 3.38
N THR A 105 -13.62 -3.14 3.03
CA THR A 105 -12.23 -3.11 3.45
C THR A 105 -12.12 -2.64 4.90
N VAL A 106 -11.41 -3.43 5.70
CA VAL A 106 -11.28 -3.21 7.14
C VAL A 106 -9.83 -2.85 7.46
N PHE A 107 -9.65 -1.78 8.23
CA PHE A 107 -8.40 -1.36 8.83
C PHE A 107 -8.48 -1.67 10.33
N SER A 108 -7.91 -2.79 10.76
CA SER A 108 -7.94 -3.16 12.17
C SER A 108 -6.96 -2.33 13.00
N ASN A 109 -7.17 -2.30 14.31
CA ASN A 109 -6.30 -1.55 15.23
C ASN A 109 -4.85 -2.07 15.09
N PRO A 110 -3.88 -1.21 14.72
CA PRO A 110 -2.50 -1.64 14.48
C PRO A 110 -1.79 -2.17 15.73
N VAL A 111 -2.23 -1.79 16.93
CA VAL A 111 -1.67 -2.28 18.21
C VAL A 111 -2.13 -3.71 18.54
N GLU A 112 -3.28 -4.12 18.02
CA GLU A 112 -3.90 -5.43 18.27
C GLU A 112 -3.61 -6.46 17.15
N VAL A 113 -2.89 -6.08 16.12
CA VAL A 113 -2.54 -6.97 15.00
C VAL A 113 -1.60 -8.09 15.47
N ARG A 114 -2.00 -9.31 15.19
CA ARG A 114 -1.24 -10.53 15.54
C ARG A 114 -0.72 -11.25 14.30
#